data_1c442990dbb14174e86e3930e7130012
#
_entry.id   1c442990dbb14174e86e3930e7130012
#
_cell.length_a   1.000
_cell.length_b   1.000
_cell.length_c   1.000
_cell.angle_alpha   90.00
_cell.angle_beta   90.00
_cell.angle_gamma   90.00
#
_symmetry.space_group_name_H-M   'P 1'
#
loop_
_entity.id
_entity.type
_entity.pdbx_description
1 polymer ?
#
loop_
_entity_poly.entity_id
_entity_poly.type
_entity_poly.pdbx_seq_one_letter_code
_entity_poly.pdbx_strand_id
1 'polypeptide(L)'
;MINDAAECVSYVRQVDRPNVKVMLDTFHMNIEEDSLLEAVRTAGSLLGHFHVGEANRRCPGPGGRFSWAEIGSVLREVDYSGFVVLEPFVVMGGQVGRDVSLWRDLSGGAGPEQLDQAAADSVAYLRRVMGA
;
A
#
# COMPACT_ATOMS: atom_id res chain seq x y z
N MET A 1 -0.29 -13.87 15.39
CA MET A 1 0.26 -13.09 14.25
C MET A 1 -0.95 -12.45 13.58
N ILE A 2 -0.83 -11.26 13.08
CA ILE A 2 -1.91 -10.57 12.35
C ILE A 2 -1.56 -10.69 10.87
N ASN A 3 -2.43 -11.31 10.08
CA ASN A 3 -2.16 -11.60 8.67
C ASN A 3 -3.10 -10.81 7.73
N ASP A 4 -4.35 -10.61 8.15
CA ASP A 4 -5.38 -9.97 7.34
C ASP A 4 -6.09 -8.80 8.07
N ALA A 5 -6.93 -8.08 7.35
CA ALA A 5 -7.67 -6.93 7.86
C ALA A 5 -8.65 -7.31 8.97
N ALA A 6 -9.28 -8.48 8.90
CA ALA A 6 -10.26 -8.93 9.89
C ALA A 6 -9.58 -9.21 11.23
N GLU A 7 -8.44 -9.89 11.23
CA GLU A 7 -7.61 -10.14 12.42
C GLU A 7 -7.11 -8.81 13.00
N CYS A 8 -6.64 -7.87 12.15
CA CYS A 8 -6.18 -6.56 12.58
C CYS A 8 -7.30 -5.76 13.25
N VAL A 9 -8.49 -5.72 12.66
CA VAL A 9 -9.70 -5.08 13.23
C VAL A 9 -10.06 -5.70 14.57
N SER A 10 -10.03 -7.03 14.66
CA SER A 10 -10.30 -7.74 15.93
C SER A 10 -9.31 -7.32 17.02
N TYR A 11 -8.01 -7.24 16.67
CA TYR A 11 -6.98 -6.79 17.60
C TYR A 11 -7.17 -5.34 18.04
N VAL A 12 -7.40 -4.41 17.10
CA VAL A 12 -7.63 -2.99 17.41
C VAL A 12 -8.83 -2.80 18.34
N ARG A 13 -9.92 -3.54 18.11
CA ARG A 13 -11.09 -3.52 18.98
C ARG A 13 -10.81 -4.06 20.39
N GLN A 14 -9.97 -5.08 20.52
CA GLN A 14 -9.56 -5.60 21.83
C GLN A 14 -8.65 -4.63 22.60
N VAL A 15 -7.78 -3.90 21.89
CA VAL A 15 -6.95 -2.85 22.51
C VAL A 15 -7.78 -1.69 23.03
N ASP A 16 -8.89 -1.37 22.37
CA ASP A 16 -9.86 -0.35 22.74
C ASP A 16 -9.23 1.00 23.12
N ARG A 17 -8.40 1.52 22.19
CA ARG A 17 -7.77 2.84 22.33
C ARG A 17 -7.95 3.65 21.04
N PRO A 18 -8.37 4.92 21.13
CA PRO A 18 -8.72 5.74 19.97
C PRO A 18 -7.52 6.05 19.06
N ASN A 19 -6.30 5.98 19.60
CA ASN A 19 -5.06 6.19 18.85
C ASN A 19 -4.45 4.91 18.28
N VAL A 20 -5.07 3.74 18.48
CA VAL A 20 -4.67 2.48 17.85
C VAL A 20 -5.59 2.22 16.67
N LYS A 21 -5.01 2.13 15.49
CA LYS A 21 -5.73 2.03 14.22
C LYS A 21 -5.16 0.91 13.36
N VAL A 22 -5.92 0.52 12.36
CA VAL A 22 -5.49 -0.43 11.31
C VAL A 22 -4.57 0.30 10.33
N MET A 23 -3.48 -0.32 9.98
CA MET A 23 -2.66 0.01 8.81
C MET A 23 -2.82 -1.11 7.78
N LEU A 24 -3.07 -0.74 6.53
CA LEU A 24 -3.11 -1.67 5.40
C LEU A 24 -2.02 -1.29 4.38
N ASP A 25 -1.45 -2.31 3.74
CA ASP A 25 -0.44 -2.16 2.70
C ASP A 25 -0.78 -3.08 1.52
N THR A 26 -0.89 -2.50 0.32
CA THR A 26 -1.38 -3.22 -0.87
C THR A 26 -0.49 -4.38 -1.29
N PHE A 27 0.82 -4.33 -1.03
CA PHE A 27 1.71 -5.45 -1.29
C PHE A 27 1.42 -6.62 -0.36
N HIS A 28 1.28 -6.37 0.95
CA HIS A 28 0.98 -7.41 1.94
C HIS A 28 -0.45 -7.95 1.77
N MET A 29 -1.42 -7.08 1.53
CA MET A 29 -2.80 -7.46 1.22
C MET A 29 -2.89 -8.41 0.00
N ASN A 30 -2.07 -8.18 -1.04
CA ASN A 30 -2.03 -9.06 -2.21
C ASN A 30 -1.58 -10.50 -1.91
N ILE A 31 -0.95 -10.73 -0.76
CA ILE A 31 -0.50 -12.06 -0.34
C ILE A 31 -1.58 -12.76 0.48
N GLU A 32 -2.24 -12.04 1.38
CA GLU A 32 -3.08 -12.62 2.44
C GLU A 32 -4.59 -12.41 2.21
N GLU A 33 -4.98 -11.37 1.45
CA GLU A 33 -6.38 -11.01 1.27
C GLU A 33 -6.96 -11.62 -0.02
N ASP A 34 -8.16 -12.17 0.06
CA ASP A 34 -8.91 -12.59 -1.13
C ASP A 34 -9.37 -11.39 -1.98
N SER A 35 -9.55 -10.23 -1.35
CA SER A 35 -9.96 -9.00 -2.02
C SER A 35 -9.43 -7.76 -1.28
N LEU A 36 -8.60 -6.97 -1.95
CA LEU A 36 -8.09 -5.71 -1.40
C LEU A 36 -9.22 -4.72 -1.07
N LEU A 37 -10.27 -4.70 -1.90
CA LEU A 37 -11.39 -3.78 -1.70
C LEU A 37 -12.22 -4.17 -0.46
N GLU A 38 -12.47 -5.46 -0.26
CA GLU A 38 -13.17 -5.95 0.93
C GLU A 38 -12.33 -5.77 2.20
N ALA A 39 -11.01 -5.91 2.14
CA ALA A 39 -10.12 -5.64 3.25
C ALA A 39 -10.20 -4.18 3.71
N VAL A 40 -10.23 -3.22 2.76
CA VAL A 40 -10.44 -1.79 3.08
C VAL A 40 -11.81 -1.57 3.71
N ARG A 41 -12.89 -2.17 3.18
CA ARG A 41 -14.25 -2.09 3.79
C ARG A 41 -14.27 -2.66 5.19
N THR A 42 -13.59 -3.80 5.41
CA THR A 42 -13.48 -4.46 6.73
C THR A 42 -12.79 -3.55 7.74
N ALA A 43 -11.71 -2.85 7.36
CA ALA A 43 -11.07 -1.87 8.22
C ALA A 43 -11.96 -0.67 8.51
N GLY A 44 -12.69 -0.17 7.50
CA GLY A 44 -13.66 0.92 7.63
C GLY A 44 -13.09 2.13 8.37
N SER A 45 -13.83 2.66 9.33
CA SER A 45 -13.42 3.83 10.15
C SER A 45 -12.23 3.56 11.09
N LEU A 46 -11.79 2.31 11.23
CA LEU A 46 -10.59 1.97 11.97
C LEU A 46 -9.32 2.12 11.14
N LEU A 47 -9.42 2.29 9.81
CA LEU A 47 -8.26 2.51 8.94
C LEU A 47 -7.60 3.85 9.29
N GLY A 48 -6.34 3.80 9.72
CA GLY A 48 -5.58 4.98 10.12
C GLY A 48 -4.39 5.29 9.23
N HIS A 49 -3.92 4.30 8.45
CA HIS A 49 -2.79 4.46 7.56
C HIS A 49 -2.88 3.50 6.38
N PHE A 50 -2.44 3.95 5.20
CA PHE A 50 -2.53 3.15 3.98
C PHE A 50 -1.25 3.25 3.15
N HIS A 51 -0.56 2.12 2.96
CA HIS A 51 0.60 2.02 2.10
C HIS A 51 0.21 1.51 0.71
N VAL A 52 0.85 2.08 -0.31
CA VAL A 52 0.63 1.74 -1.71
C VAL A 52 1.93 1.33 -2.41
N GLY A 53 1.89 0.19 -3.04
CA GLY A 53 2.92 -0.36 -3.89
C GLY A 53 2.29 -1.39 -4.82
N GLU A 54 2.89 -1.64 -5.96
CA GLU A 54 2.45 -2.75 -6.81
C GLU A 54 2.71 -4.12 -6.15
N ALA A 55 2.02 -5.15 -6.62
CA ALA A 55 2.20 -6.54 -6.16
C ALA A 55 3.64 -7.06 -6.25
N ASN A 56 4.52 -6.37 -6.95
CA ASN A 56 5.95 -6.64 -7.04
C ASN A 56 6.83 -5.55 -6.42
N ARG A 57 6.28 -4.75 -5.52
CA ARG A 57 6.94 -3.62 -4.83
C ARG A 57 7.40 -2.46 -5.71
N ARG A 58 7.00 -2.40 -6.98
CA ARG A 58 7.23 -1.22 -7.81
C ARG A 58 6.32 -0.06 -7.41
N CYS A 59 6.70 1.14 -7.84
CA CYS A 59 5.81 2.29 -7.78
C CYS A 59 4.50 2.00 -8.53
N PRO A 60 3.33 2.35 -7.98
CA PRO A 60 2.07 2.35 -8.72
C PRO A 60 2.13 3.14 -10.02
N GLY A 61 1.54 2.61 -11.08
CA GLY A 61 1.58 3.26 -12.38
C GLY A 61 0.62 2.65 -13.40
N PRO A 62 0.55 3.24 -14.61
CA PRO A 62 -0.25 2.68 -15.68
C PRO A 62 0.21 1.26 -16.04
N GLY A 63 -0.73 0.33 -16.17
CA GLY A 63 -0.43 -1.06 -16.52
C GLY A 63 0.06 -1.93 -15.37
N GLY A 64 -0.02 -1.45 -14.12
CA GLY A 64 0.14 -2.24 -12.90
C GLY A 64 -0.95 -3.30 -12.74
N ARG A 65 -0.86 -4.10 -11.69
CA ARG A 65 -1.81 -5.19 -11.43
C ARG A 65 -3.07 -4.72 -10.70
N PHE A 66 -2.98 -3.63 -9.96
CA PHE A 66 -4.09 -3.14 -9.15
C PHE A 66 -4.92 -2.09 -9.91
N SER A 67 -6.23 -2.13 -9.70
CA SER A 67 -7.14 -1.06 -10.12
C SER A 67 -7.09 0.08 -9.09
N TRP A 68 -6.15 1.01 -9.27
CA TRP A 68 -5.99 2.14 -8.35
C TRP A 68 -7.22 3.05 -8.28
N ALA A 69 -8.01 3.10 -9.36
CA ALA A 69 -9.29 3.82 -9.37
C ALA A 69 -10.32 3.18 -8.43
N GLU A 70 -10.40 1.83 -8.40
CA GLU A 70 -11.30 1.10 -7.50
C GLU A 70 -10.81 1.20 -6.05
N ILE A 71 -9.49 1.10 -5.80
CA ILE A 71 -8.92 1.32 -4.47
C ILE A 71 -9.23 2.74 -3.98
N GLY A 72 -9.06 3.76 -4.81
CA GLY A 72 -9.43 5.13 -4.47
C GLY A 72 -10.93 5.29 -4.20
N SER A 73 -11.78 4.57 -4.94
CA SER A 73 -13.22 4.58 -4.72
C SER A 73 -13.59 4.00 -3.36
N VAL A 74 -13.03 2.84 -2.98
CA VAL A 74 -13.34 2.21 -1.69
C VAL A 74 -12.78 2.99 -0.50
N LEU A 75 -11.62 3.65 -0.65
CA LEU A 75 -11.11 4.55 0.39
C LEU A 75 -12.06 5.72 0.66
N ARG A 76 -12.68 6.30 -0.39
CA ARG A 76 -13.72 7.32 -0.24
C ARG A 76 -15.02 6.76 0.35
N GLU A 77 -15.41 5.53 -0.05
CA GLU A 77 -16.59 4.84 0.50
C GLU A 77 -16.51 4.69 2.02
N VAL A 78 -15.32 4.45 2.56
CA VAL A 78 -15.08 4.34 4.02
C VAL A 78 -14.69 5.66 4.69
N ASP A 79 -14.82 6.79 4.00
CA ASP A 79 -14.48 8.13 4.48
C ASP A 79 -13.02 8.25 4.96
N TYR A 80 -12.09 7.52 4.32
CA TYR A 80 -10.69 7.60 4.68
C TYR A 80 -10.08 8.94 4.29
N SER A 81 -9.53 9.64 5.28
CA SER A 81 -8.89 10.96 5.11
C SER A 81 -7.42 10.99 5.60
N GLY A 82 -6.85 9.82 5.88
CA GLY A 82 -5.46 9.69 6.32
C GLY A 82 -4.46 9.76 5.16
N PHE A 83 -3.20 9.51 5.48
CA PHE A 83 -2.13 9.50 4.48
C PHE A 83 -2.16 8.22 3.64
N VAL A 84 -2.00 8.40 2.32
CA VAL A 84 -1.66 7.33 1.38
C VAL A 84 -0.17 7.45 1.08
N VAL A 85 0.61 6.47 1.53
CA VAL A 85 2.07 6.52 1.50
C VAL A 85 2.64 5.54 0.48
N LEU A 86 3.47 6.06 -0.42
CA LEU A 86 4.19 5.26 -1.41
C LEU A 86 5.34 4.52 -0.76
N GLU A 87 5.38 3.19 -0.87
CA GLU A 87 6.42 2.34 -0.30
C GLU A 87 7.03 1.37 -1.34
N PRO A 88 7.79 1.87 -2.35
CA PRO A 88 8.45 1.01 -3.31
C PRO A 88 9.76 0.44 -2.79
N PHE A 89 10.04 -0.82 -3.14
CA PHE A 89 11.33 -1.47 -2.92
C PHE A 89 11.80 -2.09 -4.24
N VAL A 90 12.60 -1.36 -5.00
CA VAL A 90 12.97 -1.75 -6.36
C VAL A 90 14.46 -2.03 -6.55
N VAL A 91 15.32 -1.55 -5.63
CA VAL A 91 16.77 -1.72 -5.71
C VAL A 91 17.20 -2.88 -4.82
N MET A 92 17.85 -3.86 -5.43
CA MET A 92 18.40 -5.03 -4.74
C MET A 92 19.64 -4.65 -3.90
N GLY A 93 19.86 -5.39 -2.81
CA GLY A 93 21.05 -5.24 -1.98
C GLY A 93 20.82 -4.38 -0.74
N GLY A 94 21.93 -4.06 -0.05
CA GLY A 94 21.84 -3.40 1.26
C GLY A 94 21.14 -4.25 2.34
N GLN A 95 20.97 -3.71 3.54
CA GLN A 95 20.27 -4.41 4.61
C GLN A 95 18.77 -4.53 4.31
N VAL A 96 18.15 -3.41 3.92
CA VAL A 96 16.71 -3.38 3.63
C VAL A 96 16.33 -4.37 2.51
N GLY A 97 17.09 -4.39 1.39
CA GLY A 97 16.79 -5.30 0.29
C GLY A 97 16.86 -6.78 0.71
N ARG A 98 17.75 -7.13 1.65
CA ARG A 98 17.82 -8.49 2.23
C ARG A 98 16.62 -8.77 3.15
N ASP A 99 16.28 -7.83 4.02
CA ASP A 99 15.23 -8.00 5.01
C ASP A 99 13.84 -8.13 4.36
N VAL A 100 13.60 -7.40 3.27
CA VAL A 100 12.35 -7.51 2.49
C VAL A 100 12.42 -8.54 1.36
N SER A 101 13.48 -9.35 1.32
CA SER A 101 13.66 -10.45 0.36
C SER A 101 13.58 -9.99 -1.10
N LEU A 102 14.25 -8.90 -1.45
CA LEU A 102 14.33 -8.39 -2.80
C LEU A 102 15.45 -9.11 -3.58
N TRP A 103 15.05 -10.12 -4.37
CA TRP A 103 15.98 -11.06 -5.04
C TRP A 103 16.50 -10.58 -6.39
N ARG A 104 15.96 -9.51 -6.94
CA ARG A 104 16.36 -8.95 -8.22
C ARG A 104 16.20 -7.45 -8.24
N ASP A 105 17.00 -6.78 -9.05
CA ASP A 105 16.78 -5.36 -9.33
C ASP A 105 15.51 -5.17 -10.16
N LEU A 106 14.56 -4.43 -9.63
CA LEU A 106 13.31 -4.05 -10.27
C LEU A 106 13.37 -2.62 -10.83
N SER A 107 14.44 -1.87 -10.54
CA SER A 107 14.64 -0.51 -11.02
C SER A 107 15.09 -0.45 -12.48
N GLY A 108 15.62 -1.58 -13.02
CA GLY A 108 16.26 -1.59 -14.34
C GLY A 108 17.58 -0.84 -14.37
N GLY A 109 18.28 -0.73 -13.24
CA GLY A 109 19.55 -0.01 -13.12
C GLY A 109 19.36 1.51 -12.92
N ALA A 110 18.18 1.96 -12.52
CA ALA A 110 17.91 3.38 -12.30
C ALA A 110 18.79 3.97 -11.19
N GLY A 111 19.35 5.15 -11.45
CA GLY A 111 20.02 5.96 -10.44
C GLY A 111 19.05 6.77 -9.56
N PRO A 112 19.56 7.46 -8.53
CA PRO A 112 18.75 8.20 -7.57
C PRO A 112 17.76 9.17 -8.21
N GLU A 113 18.19 9.98 -9.16
CA GLU A 113 17.33 10.96 -9.86
C GLU A 113 16.17 10.30 -10.61
N GLN A 114 16.42 9.13 -11.23
CA GLN A 114 15.39 8.37 -11.93
C GLN A 114 14.39 7.71 -10.96
N LEU A 115 14.87 7.29 -9.79
CA LEU A 115 14.01 6.75 -8.74
C LEU A 115 13.12 7.85 -8.13
N ASP A 116 13.67 9.04 -7.89
CA ASP A 116 12.91 10.21 -7.43
C ASP A 116 11.84 10.62 -8.46
N GLN A 117 12.19 10.63 -9.74
CA GLN A 117 11.24 10.92 -10.80
C GLN A 117 10.13 9.86 -10.88
N ALA A 118 10.48 8.57 -10.77
CA ALA A 118 9.49 7.48 -10.75
C ALA A 118 8.52 7.60 -9.56
N ALA A 119 9.00 8.01 -8.41
CA ALA A 119 8.16 8.27 -7.24
C ALA A 119 7.24 9.47 -7.47
N ALA A 120 7.74 10.57 -8.02
CA ALA A 120 6.96 11.75 -8.36
C ALA A 120 5.86 11.45 -9.39
N ASP A 121 6.19 10.71 -10.44
CA ASP A 121 5.25 10.28 -11.49
C ASP A 121 4.15 9.37 -10.91
N SER A 122 4.52 8.47 -9.99
CA SER A 122 3.58 7.60 -9.29
C SER A 122 2.61 8.40 -8.42
N VAL A 123 3.09 9.37 -7.66
CA VAL A 123 2.23 10.26 -6.87
C VAL A 123 1.26 11.03 -7.76
N ALA A 124 1.75 11.60 -8.87
CA ALA A 124 0.90 12.31 -9.83
C ALA A 124 -0.16 11.39 -10.46
N TYR A 125 0.24 10.17 -10.80
CA TYR A 125 -0.68 9.15 -11.32
C TYR A 125 -1.76 8.79 -10.30
N LEU A 126 -1.38 8.45 -9.06
CA LEU A 126 -2.33 8.08 -8.01
C LEU A 126 -3.32 9.22 -7.69
N ARG A 127 -2.84 10.46 -7.56
CA ARG A 127 -3.73 11.63 -7.36
C ARG A 127 -4.80 11.73 -8.45
N ARG A 128 -4.42 11.50 -9.69
CA ARG A 128 -5.36 11.57 -10.83
C ARG A 128 -6.38 10.44 -10.82
N VAL A 129 -5.95 9.20 -10.57
CA VAL A 129 -6.81 8.01 -10.71
C VAL A 129 -7.61 7.68 -9.46
N MET A 130 -7.08 7.98 -8.29
CA MET A 130 -7.77 7.77 -7.01
C MET A 130 -8.71 8.92 -6.66
N GLY A 131 -8.60 10.07 -7.31
CA GLY A 131 -9.45 11.24 -7.07
C GLY A 131 -9.09 11.98 -5.78
N ALA A 132 -7.79 12.06 -5.45
CA ALA A 132 -7.25 12.73 -4.28
C ALA A 132 -6.65 14.10 -4.64
#